data_16cf1adb54ee6be314247514c3e95bd9
#
_entry.id   16cf1adb54ee6be314247514c3e95bd9
#
_cell.length_a   1.000
_cell.length_b   1.000
_cell.length_c   1.000
_cell.angle_alpha   90.00
_cell.angle_beta   90.00
_cell.angle_gamma   90.00
#
_symmetry.space_group_name_H-M   'P 1'
#
loop_
_entity.id
_entity.type
_entity.pdbx_description
1 polymer ?
#
loop_
_entity_poly.entity_id
_entity_poly.type
_entity_poly.pdbx_seq_one_letter_code
_entity_poly.pdbx_strand_id
1 'polypeptide(L)'
;IFILEAQMGVGKTEAALGAAEILAKHGGEGGIFFGLPTQATANGIFGRLLAWAEKQPDGLEHSIKLAHGMAELNEAYLRLQQDTVRVEEDLEADPDADPESRVMVHQWFRGNKQGLLADFVIGTVDQLLMAALQQKHVMLRHLGLAGKVVVIDECHAYDAYMNCYLDRALTWLGRYKVPVILLSATLPAKRRVELVRAYLNGRTAPDGPWQTCRGYPLLTWTDGEKVEQTTIPLETEPRRVETFPLTEEQLTDTLRSALREGGCAGVIVNTVKKAQAIAARLRAELPEFEVVVFHAQFLMPDRAAKEEALMKRIGKHSTPEQRDKLIVVGTQVLEQSLDIDLDLLVTELCPMDLLLQR
;
A
#
# COMPACT_ATOMS: atom_id res chain seq x y z
N ILE A 1 -12.51 8.76 12.83
CA ILE A 1 -11.57 8.69 11.70
C ILE A 1 -10.26 9.35 12.08
N PHE A 2 -9.15 8.78 11.60
CA PHE A 2 -7.79 9.28 11.71
C PHE A 2 -7.21 9.45 10.31
N ILE A 3 -6.52 10.55 10.05
CA ILE A 3 -5.84 10.83 8.77
C ILE A 3 -4.40 11.17 9.08
N LEU A 4 -3.47 10.31 8.68
CA LEU A 4 -2.04 10.50 8.83
C LEU A 4 -1.42 10.92 7.51
N GLU A 5 -0.95 12.15 7.46
CA GLU A 5 -0.23 12.73 6.34
C GLU A 5 1.26 12.77 6.68
N ALA A 6 2.06 11.92 6.04
CA ALA A 6 3.50 11.86 6.28
C ALA A 6 4.23 11.30 5.06
N GLN A 7 5.49 11.69 4.87
CA GLN A 7 6.30 11.24 3.73
C GLN A 7 6.45 9.71 3.69
N MET A 8 6.83 9.19 2.53
CA MET A 8 7.10 7.76 2.36
C MET A 8 8.30 7.34 3.21
N GLY A 9 8.30 6.07 3.66
CA GLY A 9 9.42 5.50 4.41
C GLY A 9 9.53 5.88 5.89
N VAL A 10 8.61 6.68 6.44
CA VAL A 10 8.65 7.09 7.88
C VAL A 10 7.92 6.12 8.82
N GLY A 11 7.47 4.95 8.34
CA GLY A 11 6.78 3.97 9.17
C GLY A 11 5.27 4.19 9.30
N LYS A 12 4.60 4.83 8.31
CA LYS A 12 3.13 5.02 8.34
C LYS A 12 2.37 3.71 8.54
N THR A 13 2.79 2.64 7.89
CA THR A 13 2.13 1.33 7.97
C THR A 13 2.22 0.75 9.37
N GLU A 14 3.39 0.78 9.99
CA GLU A 14 3.61 0.31 11.36
C GLU A 14 2.80 1.14 12.36
N ALA A 15 2.79 2.46 12.18
CA ALA A 15 1.98 3.36 13.01
C ALA A 15 0.48 3.04 12.87
N ALA A 16 0.01 2.74 11.64
CA ALA A 16 -1.38 2.37 11.40
C ALA A 16 -1.75 1.03 12.05
N LEU A 17 -0.85 0.04 12.01
CA LEU A 17 -1.08 -1.27 12.64
C LEU A 17 -1.15 -1.13 14.18
N GLY A 18 -0.21 -0.41 14.78
CA GLY A 18 -0.26 -0.13 16.23
C GLY A 18 -1.50 0.66 16.65
N ALA A 19 -1.89 1.66 15.85
CA ALA A 19 -3.12 2.40 16.10
C ALA A 19 -4.37 1.52 15.92
N ALA A 20 -4.39 0.63 14.93
CA ALA A 20 -5.49 -0.30 14.70
C ALA A 20 -5.67 -1.27 15.86
N GLU A 21 -4.58 -1.79 16.44
CA GLU A 21 -4.60 -2.64 17.62
C GLU A 21 -5.23 -1.91 18.83
N ILE A 22 -4.78 -0.68 19.08
CA ILE A 22 -5.32 0.15 20.17
C ILE A 22 -6.81 0.42 19.96
N LEU A 23 -7.22 0.78 18.74
CA LEU A 23 -8.60 1.06 18.41
C LEU A 23 -9.49 -0.18 18.50
N ALA A 24 -9.01 -1.33 18.01
CA ALA A 24 -9.70 -2.61 18.13
C ALA A 24 -9.96 -2.97 19.59
N LYS A 25 -8.94 -2.86 20.43
CA LYS A 25 -9.04 -3.14 21.87
C LYS A 25 -10.05 -2.22 22.59
N HIS A 26 -10.08 -0.94 22.24
CA HIS A 26 -10.99 0.03 22.87
C HIS A 26 -12.43 -0.05 22.31
N GLY A 27 -12.56 -0.32 21.00
CA GLY A 27 -13.86 -0.39 20.32
C GLY A 27 -14.53 -1.76 20.41
N GLY A 28 -13.79 -2.81 20.79
CA GLY A 28 -14.28 -4.19 20.75
C GLY A 28 -14.35 -4.75 19.32
N GLU A 29 -13.52 -4.21 18.40
CA GLU A 29 -13.46 -4.68 17.02
C GLU A 29 -12.68 -6.01 16.95
N GLY A 30 -13.22 -6.97 16.16
CA GLY A 30 -12.67 -8.33 16.06
C GLY A 30 -11.62 -8.51 14.95
N GLY A 31 -11.16 -7.43 14.29
CA GLY A 31 -10.19 -7.59 13.22
C GLY A 31 -9.82 -6.30 12.48
N ILE A 32 -9.09 -6.46 11.36
CA ILE A 32 -8.63 -5.34 10.53
C ILE A 32 -8.92 -5.60 9.05
N PHE A 33 -9.36 -4.56 8.35
CA PHE A 33 -9.32 -4.49 6.89
C PHE A 33 -8.21 -3.54 6.47
N PHE A 34 -7.24 -4.02 5.70
CA PHE A 34 -6.14 -3.20 5.16
C PHE A 34 -6.28 -3.07 3.64
N GLY A 35 -6.71 -1.90 3.19
CA GLY A 35 -6.96 -1.57 1.80
C GLY A 35 -5.78 -0.84 1.16
N LEU A 36 -5.27 -1.40 0.06
CA LEU A 36 -4.11 -0.90 -0.69
C LEU A 36 -4.52 -0.49 -2.13
N PRO A 37 -3.79 0.42 -2.77
CA PRO A 37 -4.17 0.91 -4.09
C PRO A 37 -4.06 -0.17 -5.18
N THR A 38 -3.11 -1.11 -5.07
CA THR A 38 -2.86 -2.14 -6.09
C THR A 38 -2.69 -3.54 -5.50
N GLN A 39 -2.87 -4.56 -6.34
CA GLN A 39 -2.63 -5.95 -5.97
C GLN A 39 -1.14 -6.21 -5.67
N ALA A 40 -0.24 -5.53 -6.36
CA ALA A 40 1.20 -5.65 -6.14
C ALA A 40 1.59 -5.14 -4.75
N THR A 41 1.07 -3.96 -4.33
CA THR A 41 1.29 -3.45 -2.98
C THR A 41 0.68 -4.35 -1.92
N ALA A 42 -0.49 -4.95 -2.18
CA ALA A 42 -1.12 -5.92 -1.28
C ALA A 42 -0.27 -7.19 -1.11
N ASN A 43 0.32 -7.70 -2.18
CA ASN A 43 1.25 -8.82 -2.11
C ASN A 43 2.53 -8.47 -1.34
N GLY A 44 3.11 -7.30 -1.61
CA GLY A 44 4.35 -6.86 -0.98
C GLY A 44 4.24 -6.65 0.54
N ILE A 45 3.08 -6.23 1.02
CA ILE A 45 2.86 -5.98 2.46
C ILE A 45 2.37 -7.23 3.21
N PHE A 46 1.87 -8.25 2.50
CA PHE A 46 1.22 -9.41 3.10
C PHE A 46 2.09 -10.10 4.17
N GLY A 47 3.37 -10.37 3.86
CA GLY A 47 4.29 -11.00 4.81
C GLY A 47 4.50 -10.20 6.10
N ARG A 48 4.51 -8.86 6.00
CA ARG A 48 4.66 -7.97 7.18
C ARG A 48 3.40 -7.98 8.05
N LEU A 49 2.23 -7.98 7.42
CA LEU A 49 0.95 -8.05 8.11
C LEU A 49 0.72 -9.44 8.73
N LEU A 50 1.13 -10.50 8.05
CA LEU A 50 1.12 -11.86 8.61
C LEU A 50 1.99 -11.94 9.86
N ALA A 51 3.26 -11.51 9.78
CA ALA A 51 4.18 -11.52 10.93
C ALA A 51 3.70 -10.62 12.09
N TRP A 52 2.92 -9.57 11.80
CA TRP A 52 2.27 -8.76 12.84
C TRP A 52 1.08 -9.51 13.46
N ALA A 53 0.24 -10.15 12.65
CA ALA A 53 -0.92 -10.91 13.10
C ALA A 53 -0.53 -12.10 14.00
N GLU A 54 0.56 -12.81 13.65
CA GLU A 54 1.11 -13.92 14.43
C GLU A 54 1.61 -13.51 15.83
N LYS A 55 1.89 -12.22 16.02
CA LYS A 55 2.36 -11.68 17.30
C LYS A 55 1.25 -11.16 18.21
N GLN A 56 -0.01 -11.31 17.83
CA GLN A 56 -1.12 -10.87 18.68
C GLN A 56 -1.14 -11.71 19.99
N PRO A 57 -1.18 -11.06 21.16
CA PRO A 57 -0.96 -11.73 22.43
C PRO A 57 -2.22 -12.36 23.05
N ASP A 58 -3.31 -12.45 22.29
CA ASP A 58 -4.63 -12.85 22.81
C ASP A 58 -4.82 -14.37 22.91
N GLY A 59 -3.90 -15.17 22.36
CA GLY A 59 -3.98 -16.63 22.38
C GLY A 59 -5.12 -17.22 21.54
N LEU A 60 -5.69 -16.42 20.61
CA LEU A 60 -6.79 -16.84 19.75
C LEU A 60 -6.29 -17.24 18.37
N GLU A 61 -7.06 -18.11 17.72
CA GLU A 61 -6.89 -18.40 16.30
C GLU A 61 -7.49 -17.26 15.47
N HIS A 62 -6.71 -16.73 14.54
CA HIS A 62 -7.14 -15.65 13.67
C HIS A 62 -7.20 -16.09 12.20
N SER A 63 -8.31 -15.80 11.57
CA SER A 63 -8.46 -16.01 10.13
C SER A 63 -7.87 -14.85 9.34
N ILE A 64 -7.07 -15.16 8.30
CA ILE A 64 -6.51 -14.16 7.39
C ILE A 64 -6.98 -14.39 5.95
N LYS A 65 -7.25 -13.31 5.23
CA LYS A 65 -7.64 -13.35 3.82
C LYS A 65 -6.86 -12.33 3.00
N LEU A 66 -6.24 -12.80 1.92
CA LEU A 66 -5.72 -11.95 0.86
C LEU A 66 -6.81 -11.74 -0.19
N ALA A 67 -7.40 -10.54 -0.23
CA ALA A 67 -8.63 -10.23 -0.96
C ALA A 67 -8.36 -9.45 -2.25
N HIS A 68 -7.77 -10.11 -3.25
CA HIS A 68 -7.63 -9.59 -4.62
C HIS A 68 -7.56 -10.73 -5.65
N GLY A 69 -7.67 -10.40 -6.94
CA GLY A 69 -7.81 -11.39 -8.01
C GLY A 69 -6.61 -12.31 -8.24
N MET A 70 -5.46 -12.01 -7.67
CA MET A 70 -4.19 -12.75 -7.82
C MET A 70 -3.63 -13.28 -6.50
N ALA A 71 -4.46 -13.42 -5.48
CA ALA A 71 -4.05 -13.95 -4.18
C ALA A 71 -3.42 -15.36 -4.28
N GLU A 72 -3.93 -16.19 -5.20
CA GLU A 72 -3.42 -17.54 -5.47
C GLU A 72 -2.02 -17.59 -6.11
N LEU A 73 -1.42 -16.43 -6.44
CA LEU A 73 -0.04 -16.32 -6.93
C LEU A 73 0.93 -15.84 -5.85
N ASN A 74 0.45 -15.55 -4.65
CA ASN A 74 1.29 -15.16 -3.53
C ASN A 74 1.79 -16.42 -2.79
N GLU A 75 3.08 -16.68 -2.87
CA GLU A 75 3.68 -17.89 -2.28
C GLU A 75 3.49 -17.99 -0.76
N ALA A 76 3.62 -16.88 -0.04
CA ALA A 76 3.41 -16.87 1.42
C ALA A 76 1.96 -17.22 1.77
N TYR A 77 1.00 -16.69 1.01
CA TYR A 77 -0.41 -17.02 1.19
C TYR A 77 -0.72 -18.48 0.84
N LEU A 78 -0.12 -19.01 -0.24
CA LEU A 78 -0.28 -20.43 -0.60
C LEU A 78 0.32 -21.39 0.43
N ARG A 79 1.51 -21.06 0.96
CA ARG A 79 2.12 -21.84 2.04
C ARG A 79 1.23 -21.88 3.27
N LEU A 80 0.75 -20.71 3.70
CA LEU A 80 -0.18 -20.60 4.83
C LEU A 80 -1.48 -21.41 4.61
N GLN A 81 -2.01 -21.43 3.37
CA GLN A 81 -3.16 -22.28 3.03
C GLN A 81 -2.85 -23.77 3.18
N GLN A 82 -1.67 -24.21 2.75
CA GLN A 82 -1.25 -25.62 2.86
C GLN A 82 -1.04 -26.03 4.30
N ASP A 83 -0.40 -25.16 5.09
CA ASP A 83 -0.15 -25.39 6.51
C ASP A 83 -1.47 -25.47 7.30
N THR A 84 -2.42 -24.59 6.98
CA THR A 84 -3.77 -24.61 7.59
C THR A 84 -4.48 -25.96 7.33
N VAL A 85 -4.43 -26.47 6.10
CA VAL A 85 -5.07 -27.76 5.76
C VAL A 85 -4.45 -28.90 6.57
N ARG A 86 -3.13 -28.92 6.73
CA ARG A 86 -2.44 -29.94 7.55
C ARG A 86 -2.84 -29.87 9.01
N VAL A 87 -2.94 -28.66 9.58
CA VAL A 87 -3.37 -28.48 10.97
C VAL A 87 -4.83 -28.91 11.16
N GLU A 88 -5.73 -28.59 10.22
CA GLU A 88 -7.13 -29.05 10.26
C GLU A 88 -7.20 -30.60 10.22
N GLU A 89 -6.38 -31.26 9.38
CA GLU A 89 -6.29 -32.73 9.32
C GLU A 89 -5.72 -33.34 10.62
N ASP A 90 -4.69 -32.72 11.21
CA ASP A 90 -4.08 -33.17 12.47
C ASP A 90 -5.04 -33.01 13.65
N LEU A 91 -5.83 -31.93 13.72
CA LEU A 91 -6.86 -31.72 14.74
C LEU A 91 -8.05 -32.67 14.60
N GLU A 92 -8.40 -33.07 13.39
CA GLU A 92 -9.40 -34.13 13.16
C GLU A 92 -8.90 -35.51 13.65
N ALA A 93 -7.56 -35.72 13.60
CA ALA A 93 -6.93 -36.98 14.06
C ALA A 93 -6.72 -37.01 15.59
N ASP A 94 -6.46 -35.84 16.22
CA ASP A 94 -6.30 -35.68 17.67
C ASP A 94 -7.02 -34.39 18.17
N PRO A 95 -8.31 -34.53 18.56
CA PRO A 95 -9.12 -33.39 19.02
C PRO A 95 -8.64 -32.74 20.33
N ASP A 96 -7.74 -33.39 21.09
CA ASP A 96 -7.17 -32.86 22.32
C ASP A 96 -5.84 -32.14 22.12
N ALA A 97 -5.34 -32.06 20.88
CA ALA A 97 -4.16 -31.26 20.53
C ALA A 97 -4.44 -29.78 20.80
N ASP A 98 -3.60 -29.17 21.66
CA ASP A 98 -3.69 -27.75 21.99
C ASP A 98 -3.22 -26.90 20.79
N PRO A 99 -4.12 -26.18 20.10
CA PRO A 99 -3.70 -25.34 18.99
C PRO A 99 -2.93 -24.16 19.57
N GLU A 100 -1.62 -24.10 19.34
CA GLU A 100 -0.89 -22.86 19.55
C GLU A 100 -1.59 -21.73 18.78
N SER A 101 -1.71 -20.54 19.39
CA SER A 101 -2.26 -19.33 18.75
C SER A 101 -1.74 -19.16 17.33
N ARG A 102 -2.58 -19.28 16.31
CA ARG A 102 -2.16 -19.33 14.91
C ARG A 102 -3.02 -18.47 14.01
N VAL A 103 -2.36 -17.88 13.04
CA VAL A 103 -3.05 -17.23 11.91
C VAL A 103 -3.28 -18.30 10.83
N MET A 104 -4.52 -18.44 10.37
CA MET A 104 -4.88 -19.46 9.40
C MET A 104 -5.74 -18.94 8.25
N VAL A 105 -5.68 -19.62 7.11
CA VAL A 105 -6.57 -19.38 5.96
C VAL A 105 -7.75 -20.35 6.01
N HIS A 106 -8.71 -20.09 6.86
CA HIS A 106 -9.85 -20.96 7.07
C HIS A 106 -10.65 -21.20 5.78
N GLN A 107 -11.01 -22.47 5.49
CA GLN A 107 -11.68 -22.87 4.24
C GLN A 107 -12.99 -22.12 3.98
N TRP A 108 -13.73 -21.80 5.03
CA TRP A 108 -15.01 -21.08 4.94
C TRP A 108 -14.86 -19.68 4.35
N PHE A 109 -13.71 -19.01 4.55
CA PHE A 109 -13.41 -17.66 4.02
C PHE A 109 -12.72 -17.68 2.65
N ARG A 110 -12.47 -18.84 2.04
CA ARG A 110 -11.85 -18.94 0.71
C ARG A 110 -12.74 -18.37 -0.39
N GLY A 111 -14.07 -18.40 -0.22
CA GLY A 111 -15.01 -17.87 -1.19
C GLY A 111 -14.93 -16.34 -1.36
N ASN A 112 -15.08 -15.86 -2.59
CA ASN A 112 -15.03 -14.41 -2.92
C ASN A 112 -16.09 -13.57 -2.19
N LYS A 113 -17.20 -14.18 -1.74
CA LYS A 113 -18.29 -13.48 -1.08
C LYS A 113 -18.10 -13.38 0.43
N GLN A 114 -17.47 -14.35 1.04
CA GLN A 114 -17.29 -14.48 2.49
C GLN A 114 -15.91 -14.00 2.96
N GLY A 115 -14.98 -13.79 2.03
CA GLY A 115 -13.60 -13.44 2.36
C GLY A 115 -13.43 -12.16 3.22
N LEU A 116 -14.35 -11.20 3.15
CA LEU A 116 -14.32 -10.01 4.00
C LEU A 116 -14.76 -10.28 5.44
N LEU A 117 -15.30 -11.47 5.74
CA LEU A 117 -15.68 -11.85 7.10
C LEU A 117 -14.49 -12.40 7.91
N ALA A 118 -13.37 -12.76 7.29
CA ALA A 118 -12.14 -13.14 7.98
C ALA A 118 -11.66 -12.02 8.91
N ASP A 119 -10.99 -12.33 10.01
CA ASP A 119 -10.55 -11.35 11.01
C ASP A 119 -9.57 -10.35 10.40
N PHE A 120 -8.53 -10.81 9.74
CA PHE A 120 -7.58 -9.97 9.03
C PHE A 120 -7.80 -10.07 7.51
N VAL A 121 -8.16 -8.96 6.90
CA VAL A 121 -8.35 -8.87 5.46
C VAL A 121 -7.38 -7.89 4.86
N ILE A 122 -6.54 -8.37 3.96
CA ILE A 122 -5.58 -7.56 3.20
C ILE A 122 -6.03 -7.59 1.74
N GLY A 123 -6.23 -6.45 1.14
CA GLY A 123 -6.69 -6.44 -0.24
C GLY A 123 -6.57 -5.09 -0.94
N THR A 124 -7.09 -5.03 -2.15
CA THR A 124 -7.19 -3.75 -2.84
C THR A 124 -8.33 -2.92 -2.26
N VAL A 125 -8.18 -1.61 -2.29
CA VAL A 125 -9.23 -0.66 -1.86
C VAL A 125 -10.55 -0.90 -2.59
N ASP A 126 -10.53 -1.45 -3.79
CA ASP A 126 -11.73 -1.82 -4.55
C ASP A 126 -12.69 -2.70 -3.74
N GLN A 127 -12.16 -3.59 -2.90
CA GLN A 127 -12.98 -4.44 -2.04
C GLN A 127 -13.82 -3.61 -1.05
N LEU A 128 -13.27 -2.51 -0.55
CA LEU A 128 -13.98 -1.53 0.28
C LEU A 128 -14.94 -0.69 -0.57
N LEU A 129 -14.47 -0.15 -1.71
CA LEU A 129 -15.28 0.72 -2.57
C LEU A 129 -16.53 0.01 -3.09
N MET A 130 -16.47 -1.30 -3.28
CA MET A 130 -17.64 -2.11 -3.62
C MET A 130 -18.74 -2.09 -2.55
N ALA A 131 -18.46 -1.76 -1.31
CA ALA A 131 -19.48 -1.56 -0.28
C ALA A 131 -20.34 -0.30 -0.53
N ALA A 132 -19.84 0.66 -1.32
CA ALA A 132 -20.58 1.85 -1.73
C ALA A 132 -21.54 1.61 -2.90
N LEU A 133 -21.45 0.43 -3.56
CA LEU A 133 -22.23 0.08 -4.74
C LEU A 133 -23.48 -0.73 -4.39
N GLN A 134 -24.55 -0.51 -5.15
CA GLN A 134 -25.74 -1.37 -5.09
C GLN A 134 -25.51 -2.63 -5.90
N GLN A 135 -25.01 -3.68 -5.25
CA GLN A 135 -24.68 -4.94 -5.89
C GLN A 135 -25.19 -6.15 -5.09
N LYS A 136 -25.21 -7.32 -5.74
CA LYS A 136 -25.55 -8.57 -5.04
C LYS A 136 -24.59 -8.81 -3.87
N HIS A 137 -25.12 -9.25 -2.73
CA HIS A 137 -24.36 -9.59 -1.52
C HIS A 137 -23.63 -8.39 -0.86
N VAL A 138 -24.03 -7.15 -1.14
CA VAL A 138 -23.43 -5.96 -0.50
C VAL A 138 -23.52 -6.02 1.02
N MET A 139 -24.57 -6.65 1.57
CA MET A 139 -24.73 -6.81 3.02
C MET A 139 -23.62 -7.62 3.67
N LEU A 140 -23.05 -8.62 2.99
CA LEU A 140 -21.90 -9.36 3.51
C LEU A 140 -20.65 -8.48 3.59
N ARG A 141 -20.48 -7.54 2.65
CA ARG A 141 -19.39 -6.56 2.70
C ARG A 141 -19.55 -5.61 3.87
N HIS A 142 -20.76 -5.08 4.08
CA HIS A 142 -21.06 -4.22 5.22
C HIS A 142 -20.83 -4.96 6.54
N LEU A 143 -21.31 -6.21 6.66
CA LEU A 143 -21.09 -7.05 7.84
C LEU A 143 -19.60 -7.30 8.08
N GLY A 144 -18.85 -7.64 7.02
CA GLY A 144 -17.41 -7.91 7.13
C GLY A 144 -16.56 -6.68 7.48
N LEU A 145 -17.05 -5.48 7.25
CA LEU A 145 -16.36 -4.23 7.60
C LEU A 145 -16.81 -3.65 8.95
N ALA A 146 -18.05 -3.91 9.34
CA ALA A 146 -18.67 -3.29 10.52
C ALA A 146 -18.03 -3.65 11.86
N GLY A 147 -17.33 -4.80 11.94
CA GLY A 147 -16.62 -5.26 13.16
C GLY A 147 -15.11 -5.17 13.06
N LYS A 148 -14.56 -4.27 12.25
CA LYS A 148 -13.12 -4.14 12.01
C LYS A 148 -12.63 -2.71 12.11
N VAL A 149 -11.34 -2.55 12.39
CA VAL A 149 -10.65 -1.30 12.07
C VAL A 149 -10.31 -1.30 10.58
N VAL A 150 -10.67 -0.25 9.88
CA VAL A 150 -10.43 -0.10 8.44
C VAL A 150 -9.23 0.81 8.21
N VAL A 151 -8.15 0.27 7.64
CA VAL A 151 -6.97 1.02 7.22
C VAL A 151 -6.98 1.16 5.71
N ILE A 152 -6.78 2.37 5.19
CA ILE A 152 -6.70 2.67 3.76
C ILE A 152 -5.39 3.37 3.49
N ASP A 153 -4.53 2.71 2.72
CA ASP A 153 -3.22 3.27 2.38
C ASP A 153 -3.25 4.02 1.05
N GLU A 154 -2.36 5.00 0.92
CA GLU A 154 -2.16 5.84 -0.28
C GLU A 154 -3.47 6.45 -0.81
N CYS A 155 -4.32 6.97 0.08
CA CYS A 155 -5.64 7.50 -0.28
C CYS A 155 -5.60 8.73 -1.22
N HIS A 156 -4.44 9.30 -1.47
CA HIS A 156 -4.22 10.37 -2.45
C HIS A 156 -4.12 9.86 -3.90
N ALA A 157 -3.80 8.58 -4.11
CA ALA A 157 -3.59 7.99 -5.43
C ALA A 157 -4.90 7.73 -6.20
N TYR A 158 -6.06 8.05 -5.62
CA TYR A 158 -7.35 7.75 -6.22
C TYR A 158 -7.82 8.86 -7.16
N ASP A 159 -8.33 8.46 -8.32
CA ASP A 159 -8.94 9.38 -9.27
C ASP A 159 -10.28 9.96 -8.75
N ALA A 160 -10.85 10.90 -9.50
CA ALA A 160 -12.10 11.56 -9.11
C ALA A 160 -13.27 10.57 -8.97
N TYR A 161 -13.29 9.50 -9.78
CA TYR A 161 -14.32 8.48 -9.74
C TYR A 161 -14.20 7.61 -8.47
N MET A 162 -13.01 7.10 -8.19
CA MET A 162 -12.72 6.34 -6.97
C MET A 162 -12.99 7.17 -5.71
N ASN A 163 -12.66 8.45 -5.74
CA ASN A 163 -12.92 9.36 -4.63
C ASN A 163 -14.40 9.48 -4.28
N CYS A 164 -15.31 9.50 -5.27
CA CYS A 164 -16.76 9.50 -5.01
C CYS A 164 -17.22 8.23 -4.27
N TYR A 165 -16.66 7.06 -4.62
CA TYR A 165 -17.00 5.82 -3.91
C TYR A 165 -16.34 5.74 -2.54
N LEU A 166 -15.14 6.26 -2.37
CA LEU A 166 -14.50 6.36 -1.07
C LEU A 166 -15.32 7.21 -0.11
N ASP A 167 -15.78 8.37 -0.54
CA ASP A 167 -16.62 9.25 0.29
C ASP A 167 -17.93 8.54 0.71
N ARG A 168 -18.54 7.79 -0.20
CA ARG A 168 -19.73 7.01 0.10
C ARG A 168 -19.44 5.82 1.03
N ALA A 169 -18.31 5.13 0.86
CA ALA A 169 -17.89 4.08 1.78
C ALA A 169 -17.62 4.64 3.18
N LEU A 170 -16.93 5.78 3.29
CA LEU A 170 -16.71 6.48 4.56
C LEU A 170 -18.03 6.88 5.24
N THR A 171 -19.02 7.30 4.47
CA THR A 171 -20.38 7.59 4.97
C THR A 171 -21.00 6.37 5.68
N TRP A 172 -20.88 5.18 5.10
CA TRP A 172 -21.35 3.94 5.72
C TRP A 172 -20.53 3.57 6.96
N LEU A 173 -19.19 3.61 6.85
CA LEU A 173 -18.30 3.31 7.98
C LEU A 173 -18.56 4.25 9.16
N GLY A 174 -18.76 5.53 8.89
CA GLY A 174 -19.10 6.51 9.92
C GLY A 174 -20.46 6.26 10.58
N ARG A 175 -21.44 5.75 9.83
CA ARG A 175 -22.74 5.33 10.39
C ARG A 175 -22.64 4.12 11.29
N TYR A 176 -21.75 3.18 10.96
CA TYR A 176 -21.50 2.01 11.78
C TYR A 176 -20.52 2.29 12.94
N LYS A 177 -19.97 3.51 13.01
CA LYS A 177 -18.93 3.93 13.96
C LYS A 177 -17.64 3.12 13.83
N VAL A 178 -17.40 2.56 12.66
CA VAL A 178 -16.17 1.80 12.35
C VAL A 178 -14.96 2.74 12.46
N PRO A 179 -13.92 2.39 13.21
CA PRO A 179 -12.69 3.14 13.23
C PRO A 179 -12.01 3.09 11.86
N VAL A 180 -11.65 4.25 11.32
CA VAL A 180 -11.00 4.36 10.01
C VAL A 180 -9.67 5.09 10.14
N ILE A 181 -8.61 4.54 9.56
CA ILE A 181 -7.28 5.14 9.47
C ILE A 181 -6.97 5.34 7.98
N LEU A 182 -6.75 6.57 7.57
CA LEU A 182 -6.33 6.93 6.21
C LEU A 182 -4.86 7.33 6.23
N LEU A 183 -4.07 6.74 5.35
CA LEU A 183 -2.65 7.05 5.18
C LEU A 183 -2.44 7.76 3.84
N SER A 184 -1.62 8.80 3.87
CA SER A 184 -1.30 9.56 2.66
C SER A 184 0.11 10.14 2.74
N ALA A 185 0.81 10.17 1.61
CA ALA A 185 2.05 10.94 1.49
C ALA A 185 1.76 12.41 1.16
N THR A 186 0.71 12.67 0.39
CA THR A 186 0.32 14.01 -0.06
C THR A 186 -1.19 14.13 -0.05
N LEU A 187 -1.75 15.01 0.78
CA LEU A 187 -3.19 15.22 0.83
C LEU A 187 -3.54 16.71 0.83
N PRO A 188 -4.21 17.22 -0.22
CA PRO A 188 -4.67 18.61 -0.22
C PRO A 188 -5.63 18.87 0.95
N ALA A 189 -5.49 20.03 1.60
CA ALA A 189 -6.34 20.41 2.74
C ALA A 189 -7.84 20.32 2.42
N LYS A 190 -8.24 20.70 1.20
CA LYS A 190 -9.62 20.55 0.73
C LYS A 190 -10.07 19.07 0.78
N ARG A 191 -9.23 18.14 0.30
CA ARG A 191 -9.57 16.72 0.30
C ARG A 191 -9.66 16.15 1.71
N ARG A 192 -8.79 16.55 2.62
CA ARG A 192 -8.88 16.21 4.06
C ARG A 192 -10.24 16.58 4.64
N VAL A 193 -10.70 17.80 4.36
CA VAL A 193 -12.01 18.28 4.82
C VAL A 193 -13.14 17.42 4.24
N GLU A 194 -13.10 17.08 2.96
CA GLU A 194 -14.10 16.22 2.31
C GLU A 194 -14.17 14.84 2.95
N LEU A 195 -13.03 14.20 3.21
CA LEU A 195 -12.94 12.87 3.84
C LEU A 195 -13.53 12.88 5.27
N VAL A 196 -13.17 13.87 6.09
CA VAL A 196 -13.73 14.03 7.44
C VAL A 196 -15.24 14.22 7.39
N ARG A 197 -15.73 15.10 6.51
CA ARG A 197 -17.16 15.37 6.34
C ARG A 197 -17.92 14.13 5.84
N ALA A 198 -17.35 13.38 4.91
CA ALA A 198 -17.93 12.13 4.41
C ALA A 198 -18.13 11.11 5.55
N TYR A 199 -17.12 10.92 6.39
CA TYR A 199 -17.21 10.02 7.54
C TYR A 199 -18.23 10.51 8.57
N LEU A 200 -18.28 11.80 8.85
CA LEU A 200 -19.24 12.38 9.80
C LEU A 200 -20.67 12.32 9.30
N ASN A 201 -20.90 12.19 7.99
CA ASN A 201 -22.21 11.96 7.37
C ASN A 201 -23.32 12.88 7.89
N GLY A 202 -23.13 14.18 7.75
CA GLY A 202 -24.11 15.20 8.17
C GLY A 202 -24.06 15.56 9.66
N ARG A 203 -23.27 14.88 10.48
CA ARG A 203 -22.83 15.44 11.76
C ARG A 203 -21.90 16.60 11.41
N THR A 204 -22.21 17.77 11.92
CA THR A 204 -21.46 18.98 11.55
C THR A 204 -20.12 18.96 12.27
N ALA A 205 -19.05 18.72 11.52
CA ALA A 205 -17.73 19.08 12.03
C ALA A 205 -17.68 20.60 12.22
N PRO A 206 -17.34 21.10 13.40
CA PRO A 206 -17.23 22.54 13.60
C PRO A 206 -16.19 23.11 12.65
N ASP A 207 -16.47 24.27 12.07
CA ASP A 207 -15.50 25.00 11.29
C ASP A 207 -14.33 25.42 12.19
N GLY A 208 -13.12 25.36 11.66
CA GLY A 208 -11.94 25.69 12.46
C GLY A 208 -10.63 25.69 11.68
N PRO A 209 -9.53 26.01 12.35
CA PRO A 209 -8.20 26.06 11.73
C PRO A 209 -7.77 24.76 11.05
N TRP A 210 -8.34 23.64 11.45
CA TRP A 210 -8.03 22.31 10.90
C TRP A 210 -8.30 22.20 9.40
N GLN A 211 -9.22 23.00 8.86
CA GLN A 211 -9.61 22.98 7.45
C GLN A 211 -8.51 23.54 6.54
N THR A 212 -7.69 24.45 7.05
CA THR A 212 -6.64 25.15 6.29
C THR A 212 -5.25 24.85 6.79
N CYS A 213 -5.10 24.00 7.79
CA CYS A 213 -3.79 23.62 8.34
C CYS A 213 -2.88 23.03 7.25
N ARG A 214 -1.64 23.53 7.20
CA ARG A 214 -0.58 23.11 6.28
C ARG A 214 0.60 22.44 7.00
N GLY A 215 0.43 22.10 8.28
CA GLY A 215 1.42 21.32 9.02
C GLY A 215 1.76 20.03 8.30
N TYR A 216 3.01 19.57 8.39
CA TYR A 216 3.44 18.31 7.78
C TYR A 216 4.71 17.79 8.49
N PRO A 217 4.75 16.53 8.90
CA PRO A 217 3.66 15.55 8.93
C PRO A 217 2.51 15.97 9.85
N LEU A 218 1.30 15.53 9.50
CA LEU A 218 0.08 15.95 10.18
C LEU A 218 -0.80 14.75 10.50
N LEU A 219 -1.24 14.65 11.74
CA LEU A 219 -2.31 13.77 12.15
C LEU A 219 -3.58 14.59 12.40
N THR A 220 -4.66 14.23 11.71
CA THR A 220 -6.00 14.79 11.90
C THR A 220 -6.94 13.70 12.36
N TRP A 221 -7.73 13.93 13.41
CA TRP A 221 -8.70 12.94 13.87
C TRP A 221 -9.99 13.57 14.38
N THR A 222 -11.04 12.77 14.43
CA THR A 222 -12.31 13.15 15.07
C THR A 222 -13.01 11.93 15.66
N ASP A 223 -13.59 12.13 16.83
CA ASP A 223 -14.54 11.22 17.49
C ASP A 223 -16.00 11.45 17.05
N GLY A 224 -16.24 12.50 16.29
CA GLY A 224 -17.55 12.91 15.80
C GLY A 224 -18.09 14.20 16.45
N GLU A 225 -17.42 14.73 17.46
CA GLU A 225 -17.79 16.00 18.11
C GLU A 225 -16.83 17.13 17.75
N LYS A 226 -15.52 16.86 17.78
CA LYS A 226 -14.48 17.84 17.44
C LYS A 226 -13.53 17.23 16.40
N VAL A 227 -12.85 18.12 15.70
CA VAL A 227 -11.73 17.76 14.84
C VAL A 227 -10.45 18.30 15.46
N GLU A 228 -9.54 17.42 15.77
CA GLU A 228 -8.26 17.75 16.38
C GLU A 228 -7.13 17.46 15.40
N GLN A 229 -6.03 18.19 15.57
CA GLN A 229 -4.82 18.02 14.75
C GLN A 229 -3.57 18.13 15.58
N THR A 230 -2.56 17.37 15.21
CA THR A 230 -1.20 17.53 15.73
C THR A 230 -0.18 17.37 14.61
N THR A 231 0.82 18.25 14.62
CA THR A 231 1.98 18.12 13.74
C THR A 231 2.98 17.19 14.43
N ILE A 232 3.48 16.21 13.70
CA ILE A 232 4.44 15.24 14.22
C ILE A 232 5.84 15.80 13.97
N PRO A 233 6.66 16.02 15.01
CA PRO A 233 8.04 16.45 14.80
C PRO A 233 8.82 15.33 14.10
N LEU A 234 9.52 15.65 13.02
CA LEU A 234 10.49 14.75 12.40
C LEU A 234 11.87 15.06 12.96
N GLU A 235 12.56 14.03 13.41
CA GLU A 235 13.96 14.13 13.85
C GLU A 235 14.95 14.13 12.70
N THR A 236 14.47 13.98 11.45
CA THR A 236 15.31 13.89 10.25
C THR A 236 15.39 15.25 9.53
N GLU A 237 16.58 15.63 9.12
CA GLU A 237 16.76 16.79 8.25
C GLU A 237 16.05 16.58 6.90
N PRO A 238 15.45 17.66 6.33
CA PRO A 238 14.78 17.57 5.04
C PRO A 238 15.80 17.18 3.95
N ARG A 239 15.50 16.12 3.22
CA ARG A 239 16.30 15.72 2.06
C ARG A 239 16.23 16.79 0.99
N ARG A 240 17.38 17.26 0.53
CA ARG A 240 17.48 18.13 -0.64
C ARG A 240 17.56 17.26 -1.90
N VAL A 241 16.67 17.51 -2.85
CA VAL A 241 16.71 16.91 -4.17
C VAL A 241 16.97 18.02 -5.18
N GLU A 242 18.06 17.90 -5.92
CA GLU A 242 18.35 18.81 -7.03
C GLU A 242 17.62 18.31 -8.27
N THR A 243 16.89 19.20 -8.92
CA THR A 243 16.15 18.88 -10.14
C THR A 243 16.61 19.76 -11.29
N PHE A 244 16.79 19.17 -12.45
CA PHE A 244 17.17 19.89 -13.67
C PHE A 244 16.42 19.35 -14.88
N PRO A 245 16.08 20.21 -15.86
CA PRO A 245 15.44 19.77 -17.08
C PRO A 245 16.43 18.96 -17.93
N LEU A 246 15.94 17.90 -18.56
CA LEU A 246 16.71 17.02 -19.42
C LEU A 246 15.95 16.79 -20.73
N THR A 247 16.63 16.90 -21.86
CA THR A 247 16.08 16.49 -23.14
C THR A 247 16.34 15.00 -23.41
N GLU A 248 15.57 14.41 -24.31
CA GLU A 248 15.72 12.99 -24.60
C GLU A 248 17.10 12.67 -25.28
N GLU A 249 17.66 13.63 -26.02
CA GLU A 249 18.99 13.52 -26.64
C GLU A 249 20.10 13.48 -25.60
N GLN A 250 19.95 14.21 -24.49
CA GLN A 250 20.93 14.30 -23.42
C GLN A 250 20.90 13.08 -22.46
N LEU A 251 19.88 12.24 -22.56
CA LEU A 251 19.63 11.14 -21.61
C LEU A 251 20.85 10.20 -21.49
N THR A 252 21.37 9.75 -22.64
CA THR A 252 22.47 8.76 -22.67
C THR A 252 23.75 9.31 -22.05
N ASP A 253 24.11 10.56 -22.39
CA ASP A 253 25.33 11.19 -21.88
C ASP A 253 25.20 11.52 -20.37
N THR A 254 24.01 11.92 -19.92
CA THR A 254 23.73 12.16 -18.52
C THR A 254 23.85 10.86 -17.69
N LEU A 255 23.25 9.78 -18.16
CA LEU A 255 23.35 8.47 -17.49
C LEU A 255 24.80 7.97 -17.44
N ARG A 256 25.53 8.07 -18.55
CA ARG A 256 26.95 7.67 -18.62
C ARG A 256 27.81 8.48 -17.65
N SER A 257 27.58 9.78 -17.57
CA SER A 257 28.32 10.69 -16.68
C SER A 257 28.00 10.41 -15.20
N ALA A 258 26.73 10.28 -14.87
CA ALA A 258 26.29 10.10 -13.49
C ALA A 258 26.70 8.73 -12.91
N LEU A 259 26.72 7.68 -13.73
CA LEU A 259 27.06 6.32 -13.29
C LEU A 259 28.54 5.95 -13.59
N ARG A 260 29.37 6.93 -13.89
CA ARG A 260 30.79 6.70 -14.23
C ARG A 260 31.55 6.03 -13.09
N GLU A 261 31.23 6.39 -11.85
CA GLU A 261 31.86 5.85 -10.64
C GLU A 261 31.08 4.68 -10.01
N GLY A 262 30.08 4.16 -10.76
CA GLY A 262 29.18 3.10 -10.28
C GLY A 262 27.80 3.63 -9.91
N GLY A 263 27.00 2.79 -9.25
CA GLY A 263 25.66 3.12 -8.81
C GLY A 263 24.56 2.71 -9.79
N CYS A 264 23.31 3.15 -9.52
CA CYS A 264 22.15 2.80 -10.32
C CYS A 264 21.27 4.01 -10.66
N ALA A 265 20.64 3.95 -11.85
CA ALA A 265 19.68 4.96 -12.27
C ALA A 265 18.33 4.36 -12.61
N GLY A 266 17.27 5.11 -12.31
CA GLY A 266 15.91 4.84 -12.76
C GLY A 266 15.49 5.78 -13.89
N VAL A 267 14.82 5.27 -14.91
CA VAL A 267 14.20 6.05 -15.97
C VAL A 267 12.71 5.72 -16.01
N ILE A 268 11.88 6.63 -15.50
CA ILE A 268 10.43 6.43 -15.42
C ILE A 268 9.72 7.21 -16.53
N VAL A 269 9.02 6.49 -17.38
CA VAL A 269 8.25 7.05 -18.50
C VAL A 269 6.76 6.68 -18.41
N ASN A 270 5.92 7.43 -19.10
CA ASN A 270 4.47 7.30 -18.94
C ASN A 270 3.85 6.16 -19.75
N THR A 271 4.59 5.56 -20.71
CA THR A 271 4.05 4.46 -21.54
C THR A 271 5.02 3.30 -21.65
N VAL A 272 4.47 2.08 -21.74
CA VAL A 272 5.25 0.85 -21.93
C VAL A 272 6.05 0.87 -23.23
N LYS A 273 5.44 1.35 -24.32
CA LYS A 273 6.10 1.46 -25.64
C LYS A 273 7.34 2.35 -25.57
N LYS A 274 7.26 3.48 -24.85
CA LYS A 274 8.40 4.38 -24.68
C LYS A 274 9.46 3.76 -23.78
N ALA A 275 9.09 3.06 -22.70
CA ALA A 275 10.02 2.34 -21.85
C ALA A 275 10.83 1.31 -22.65
N GLN A 276 10.18 0.52 -23.47
CA GLN A 276 10.82 -0.46 -24.35
C GLN A 276 11.76 0.19 -25.37
N ALA A 277 11.33 1.29 -26.01
CA ALA A 277 12.16 2.01 -27.01
C ALA A 277 13.41 2.63 -26.35
N ILE A 278 13.28 3.28 -25.20
CA ILE A 278 14.41 3.84 -24.47
C ILE A 278 15.36 2.74 -24.01
N ALA A 279 14.85 1.65 -23.45
CA ALA A 279 15.71 0.54 -23.04
C ALA A 279 16.48 -0.09 -24.21
N ALA A 280 15.86 -0.25 -25.37
CA ALA A 280 16.54 -0.75 -26.57
C ALA A 280 17.66 0.20 -27.02
N ARG A 281 17.41 1.52 -27.02
CA ARG A 281 18.42 2.54 -27.33
C ARG A 281 19.57 2.51 -26.32
N LEU A 282 19.28 2.51 -25.02
CA LEU A 282 20.31 2.51 -23.97
C LEU A 282 21.17 1.26 -24.02
N ARG A 283 20.62 0.08 -24.33
CA ARG A 283 21.39 -1.14 -24.52
C ARG A 283 22.37 -1.05 -25.71
N ALA A 284 22.00 -0.35 -26.77
CA ALA A 284 22.84 -0.15 -27.93
C ALA A 284 23.94 0.90 -27.70
N GLU A 285 23.61 1.99 -26.98
CA GLU A 285 24.50 3.15 -26.78
C GLU A 285 25.35 3.02 -25.52
N LEU A 286 24.96 2.19 -24.54
CA LEU A 286 25.62 1.97 -23.25
C LEU A 286 25.85 0.48 -22.98
N PRO A 287 26.65 -0.22 -23.81
CA PRO A 287 26.86 -1.66 -23.63
C PRO A 287 27.60 -2.04 -22.35
N GLU A 288 28.26 -1.08 -21.71
CA GLU A 288 28.93 -1.23 -20.41
C GLU A 288 27.97 -1.24 -19.21
N PHE A 289 26.67 -0.90 -19.42
CA PHE A 289 25.65 -0.88 -18.39
C PHE A 289 24.63 -2.00 -18.58
N GLU A 290 24.17 -2.55 -17.48
CA GLU A 290 23.02 -3.44 -17.51
C GLU A 290 21.72 -2.65 -17.54
N VAL A 291 20.89 -2.86 -18.57
CA VAL A 291 19.61 -2.18 -18.72
C VAL A 291 18.45 -3.16 -18.51
N VAL A 292 17.75 -2.98 -17.40
CA VAL A 292 16.58 -3.78 -17.01
C VAL A 292 15.30 -3.02 -17.35
N VAL A 293 14.30 -3.72 -17.89
CA VAL A 293 12.97 -3.13 -18.19
C VAL A 293 11.93 -3.69 -17.23
N PHE A 294 11.12 -2.78 -16.64
CA PHE A 294 10.04 -3.17 -15.75
C PHE A 294 8.75 -2.39 -16.02
N HIS A 295 7.67 -3.10 -16.42
CA HIS A 295 6.36 -2.52 -16.73
C HIS A 295 5.21 -3.50 -16.49
N ALA A 296 3.97 -3.04 -16.56
CA ALA A 296 2.77 -3.81 -16.22
C ALA A 296 2.41 -4.94 -17.21
N GLN A 297 3.00 -4.96 -18.42
CA GLN A 297 2.62 -5.94 -19.47
C GLN A 297 3.41 -7.25 -19.43
N PHE A 298 4.23 -7.49 -18.40
CA PHE A 298 4.80 -8.81 -18.20
C PHE A 298 3.74 -9.81 -17.73
N LEU A 299 3.89 -11.08 -18.11
CA LEU A 299 3.11 -12.16 -17.50
C LEU A 299 3.39 -12.22 -16.00
N MET A 300 2.41 -12.61 -15.22
CA MET A 300 2.48 -12.52 -13.76
C MET A 300 3.67 -13.25 -13.14
N PRO A 301 4.01 -14.50 -13.53
CA PRO A 301 5.19 -15.18 -12.98
C PRO A 301 6.49 -14.43 -13.31
N ASP A 302 6.63 -13.96 -14.56
CA ASP A 302 7.79 -13.20 -15.01
C ASP A 302 7.90 -11.85 -14.29
N ARG A 303 6.75 -11.22 -14.01
CA ARG A 303 6.70 -9.97 -13.28
C ARG A 303 7.15 -10.17 -11.83
N ALA A 304 6.65 -11.19 -11.14
CA ALA A 304 7.05 -11.49 -9.76
C ALA A 304 8.54 -11.80 -9.65
N ALA A 305 9.09 -12.61 -10.55
CA ALA A 305 10.51 -12.92 -10.58
C ALA A 305 11.38 -11.67 -10.84
N LYS A 306 10.94 -10.78 -11.75
CA LYS A 306 11.65 -9.51 -12.03
C LYS A 306 11.56 -8.55 -10.85
N GLU A 307 10.42 -8.47 -10.19
CA GLU A 307 10.19 -7.66 -8.98
C GLU A 307 11.13 -8.10 -7.86
N GLU A 308 11.19 -9.40 -7.58
CA GLU A 308 12.10 -9.97 -6.60
C GLU A 308 13.58 -9.71 -6.95
N ALA A 309 13.94 -9.88 -8.22
CA ALA A 309 15.30 -9.59 -8.70
C ALA A 309 15.67 -8.11 -8.54
N LEU A 310 14.74 -7.18 -8.82
CA LEU A 310 14.95 -5.74 -8.62
C LEU A 310 15.08 -5.41 -7.13
N MET A 311 14.22 -5.96 -6.28
CA MET A 311 14.27 -5.73 -4.83
C MET A 311 15.58 -6.22 -4.21
N LYS A 312 16.15 -7.32 -4.70
CA LYS A 312 17.48 -7.80 -4.27
C LYS A 312 18.61 -6.85 -4.68
N ARG A 313 18.48 -6.19 -5.84
CA ARG A 313 19.54 -5.36 -6.43
C ARG A 313 19.52 -3.90 -5.99
N ILE A 314 18.33 -3.31 -5.88
CA ILE A 314 18.15 -1.88 -5.58
C ILE A 314 17.18 -1.62 -4.43
N GLY A 315 16.79 -2.64 -3.67
CA GLY A 315 15.99 -2.50 -2.46
C GLY A 315 16.83 -2.05 -1.25
N LYS A 316 16.16 -1.83 -0.14
CA LYS A 316 16.71 -1.28 1.12
C LYS A 316 17.98 -1.98 1.64
N HIS A 317 18.17 -3.26 1.33
CA HIS A 317 19.30 -4.06 1.80
C HIS A 317 20.32 -4.36 0.69
N SER A 318 20.25 -3.68 -0.46
CA SER A 318 21.18 -3.87 -1.55
C SER A 318 22.57 -3.33 -1.22
N THR A 319 23.61 -4.02 -1.72
CA THR A 319 25.00 -3.57 -1.59
C THR A 319 25.43 -2.71 -2.77
N PRO A 320 26.49 -1.89 -2.64
CA PRO A 320 27.01 -1.09 -3.76
C PRO A 320 27.35 -1.94 -5.00
N GLU A 321 27.87 -3.15 -4.81
CA GLU A 321 28.25 -4.05 -5.91
C GLU A 321 27.02 -4.56 -6.68
N GLN A 322 25.89 -4.77 -6.00
CA GLN A 322 24.65 -5.21 -6.63
C GLN A 322 24.00 -4.12 -7.47
N ARG A 323 24.26 -2.86 -7.14
CA ARG A 323 23.71 -1.65 -7.79
C ARG A 323 24.62 -1.16 -8.93
N ASP A 324 25.85 -1.65 -9.03
CA ASP A 324 26.86 -1.12 -9.93
C ASP A 324 26.41 -1.18 -11.39
N LYS A 325 26.53 -0.02 -12.07
CA LYS A 325 26.22 0.17 -13.50
C LYS A 325 24.87 -0.36 -13.95
N LEU A 326 23.85 -0.20 -13.09
CA LEU A 326 22.48 -0.64 -13.36
C LEU A 326 21.60 0.52 -13.80
N ILE A 327 20.88 0.35 -14.90
CA ILE A 327 19.83 1.26 -15.36
C ILE A 327 18.50 0.52 -15.39
N VAL A 328 17.52 1.00 -14.64
CA VAL A 328 16.17 0.43 -14.62
C VAL A 328 15.24 1.35 -15.39
N VAL A 329 14.68 0.88 -16.50
CA VAL A 329 13.71 1.63 -17.30
C VAL A 329 12.31 1.08 -17.06
N GLY A 330 11.38 1.92 -16.67
CA GLY A 330 10.03 1.43 -16.40
C GLY A 330 8.95 2.49 -16.48
N THR A 331 7.77 2.09 -16.04
CA THR A 331 6.58 2.94 -15.96
C THR A 331 6.17 3.14 -14.51
N GLN A 332 4.96 3.66 -14.26
CA GLN A 332 4.40 3.89 -12.92
C GLN A 332 4.46 2.68 -11.97
N VAL A 333 4.69 1.49 -12.49
CA VAL A 333 4.86 0.29 -11.66
C VAL A 333 6.09 0.38 -10.74
N LEU A 334 7.13 1.12 -11.14
CA LEU A 334 8.30 1.37 -10.31
C LEU A 334 8.00 2.31 -9.13
N GLU A 335 6.97 3.13 -9.21
CA GLU A 335 6.61 4.10 -8.18
C GLU A 335 5.81 3.49 -7.03
N GLN A 336 4.90 2.57 -7.36
CA GLN A 336 3.85 2.14 -6.43
C GLN A 336 4.06 0.75 -5.83
N SER A 337 4.95 -0.05 -6.44
CA SER A 337 5.03 -1.47 -6.10
C SER A 337 6.31 -1.86 -5.37
N LEU A 338 7.36 -1.02 -5.42
CA LEU A 338 8.70 -1.39 -5.02
C LEU A 338 9.29 -0.39 -4.01
N ASP A 339 9.86 -0.92 -2.94
CA ASP A 339 10.69 -0.14 -2.00
C ASP A 339 12.14 -0.16 -2.51
N ILE A 340 12.40 0.69 -3.51
CA ILE A 340 13.68 0.77 -4.23
C ILE A 340 14.36 2.11 -3.95
N ASP A 341 15.68 2.10 -4.01
CA ASP A 341 16.53 3.27 -3.84
C ASP A 341 17.42 3.45 -5.08
N LEU A 342 17.46 4.68 -5.62
CA LEU A 342 18.15 5.03 -6.85
C LEU A 342 19.08 6.21 -6.60
N ASP A 343 20.29 6.16 -7.20
CA ASP A 343 21.27 7.26 -7.09
C ASP A 343 20.92 8.42 -8.03
N LEU A 344 20.32 8.11 -9.19
CA LEU A 344 19.78 9.08 -10.14
C LEU A 344 18.39 8.65 -10.60
N LEU A 345 17.44 9.58 -10.59
CA LEU A 345 16.12 9.38 -11.17
C LEU A 345 15.88 10.33 -12.34
N VAL A 346 15.63 9.78 -13.52
CA VAL A 346 15.14 10.49 -14.69
C VAL A 346 13.65 10.18 -14.86
N THR A 347 12.84 11.22 -15.00
CA THR A 347 11.38 11.03 -15.09
C THR A 347 10.74 11.91 -16.14
N GLU A 348 9.76 11.39 -16.87
CA GLU A 348 8.85 12.23 -17.65
C GLU A 348 8.00 13.09 -16.72
N LEU A 349 7.54 14.23 -17.27
CA LEU A 349 6.56 15.08 -16.58
C LEU A 349 5.29 14.27 -16.29
N CYS A 350 4.81 14.42 -15.07
CA CYS A 350 3.61 13.80 -14.56
C CYS A 350 2.88 14.78 -13.61
N PRO A 351 1.67 14.46 -13.13
CA PRO A 351 1.03 15.23 -12.08
C PRO A 351 1.93 15.43 -10.86
N MET A 352 1.79 16.57 -10.18
CA MET A 352 2.72 16.97 -9.12
C MET A 352 2.78 15.99 -7.94
N ASP A 353 1.68 15.37 -7.61
CA ASP A 353 1.59 14.32 -6.58
C ASP A 353 2.46 13.10 -6.93
N LEU A 354 2.40 12.64 -8.18
CA LEU A 354 3.27 11.55 -8.67
C LEU A 354 4.73 11.99 -8.75
N LEU A 355 5.00 13.24 -9.13
CA LEU A 355 6.35 13.77 -9.18
C LEU A 355 6.99 13.81 -7.79
N LEU A 356 6.23 14.23 -6.78
CA LEU A 356 6.69 14.21 -5.38
C LEU A 356 6.91 12.78 -4.87
N GLN A 357 6.09 11.85 -5.30
CA GLN A 357 6.25 10.43 -4.95
C GLN A 357 7.51 9.83 -5.58
N ARG A 358 7.82 10.19 -6.84
CA ARG A 358 9.08 9.82 -7.52
C ARG A 358 10.29 10.45 -6.86
#